data_a4f1f52f258f4e9be975551cb6010af5
#
_entry.id   a4f1f52f258f4e9be975551cb6010af5
#
_cell.length_a   1.000
_cell.length_b   1.000
_cell.length_c   1.000
_cell.angle_alpha   90.00
_cell.angle_beta   90.00
_cell.angle_gamma   90.00
#
_symmetry.space_group_name_H-M   'P 1'
#
loop_
_entity.id
_entity.type
_entity.pdbx_description
1 polymer ?
#
loop_
_entity_poly.entity_id
_entity_poly.type
_entity_poly.pdbx_seq_one_letter_code
_entity_poly.pdbx_strand_id
1 'polypeptide(L)'
;MKAQGMLGALALALAACGGGGGTGGGPPPPVSLPSVDTAPVPAADPGSALPANWQYGGILEIYVRGYQDSDGDGVGDLAGVTQRLDYVRDLGVSAIWLMPITQSQDHDHGYAVSNYREVETQYGSLADLDTLVAQAHARGLGIILDYVMNHSAQTHPAFVNSSNAASNAFRDWYVWSSAHPTGWSIYGGDPWRSASTGWYFAPFSATMPDFNLRNAPTVAWHKDNLRFWLNRGVDGFRFDAVGNLFENGPGAWEAQPENYALMGDVRALVGGYANRYMVCEAPADPLGFGAGAACASAFAFGHHTDVVNAAKGQTGAVAALATYFAAVPASMATMVSNHDSFAGARLWDQLGGDVARYKLAAATYLLQPGVPFIYYGEEIGMSGAASLSGDAALRTPMSWTANPANAGFSSATPFRALSANAATNNVATEQGDPNALLNFYRSMLALRRAHASLARGSMDGASASGAVLSYRRTLGAEQTLVIVNYGSASAAASLSGLTANASYLAQWPSGVGDVTASGSGDASVVAPAQTVLVFLRAP
;
A
#
# COMPACT_ATOMS: atom_id res chain seq x y z
N MET A 1 13.03 27.52 -28.71
CA MET A 1 12.57 27.07 -30.05
C MET A 1 11.24 26.41 -29.88
N LYS A 2 10.20 26.92 -30.57
CA LYS A 2 8.82 26.44 -30.49
C LYS A 2 8.69 25.14 -31.29
N ALA A 3 8.03 24.12 -30.73
CA ALA A 3 7.47 23.01 -31.49
C ALA A 3 5.99 22.90 -31.15
N GLN A 4 5.19 23.12 -32.16
CA GLN A 4 3.73 23.10 -32.13
C GLN A 4 3.22 21.67 -32.18
N GLY A 5 2.17 21.39 -31.38
CA GLY A 5 1.44 20.14 -31.43
C GLY A 5 0.50 20.08 -32.64
N MET A 6 0.30 18.87 -33.14
CA MET A 6 -0.72 18.53 -34.12
C MET A 6 -1.93 17.90 -33.42
N LEU A 7 -3.04 18.63 -33.39
CA LEU A 7 -4.37 18.05 -33.16
C LEU A 7 -4.83 17.40 -34.48
N GLY A 8 -5.04 16.10 -34.46
CA GLY A 8 -5.73 15.38 -35.51
C GLY A 8 -7.24 15.39 -35.24
N ALA A 9 -7.96 16.23 -35.97
CA ALA A 9 -9.42 16.17 -36.01
C ALA A 9 -9.86 15.12 -37.02
N LEU A 10 -10.59 14.10 -36.58
CA LEU A 10 -11.22 13.12 -37.43
C LEU A 10 -12.55 13.69 -37.94
N ALA A 11 -12.58 14.14 -39.19
CA ALA A 11 -13.80 14.59 -39.86
C ALA A 11 -14.52 13.39 -40.46
N LEU A 12 -15.74 13.09 -39.99
CA LEU A 12 -16.66 12.17 -40.69
C LEU A 12 -17.22 12.88 -41.91
N ALA A 13 -16.94 12.31 -43.09
CA ALA A 13 -17.57 12.73 -44.34
C ALA A 13 -19.00 12.19 -44.43
N LEU A 14 -20.00 13.10 -44.42
CA LEU A 14 -21.36 12.79 -44.84
C LEU A 14 -21.44 12.74 -46.36
N ALA A 15 -21.69 11.57 -46.90
CA ALA A 15 -22.11 11.40 -48.28
C ALA A 15 -23.64 11.65 -48.37
N ALA A 16 -24.03 12.74 -48.99
CA ALA A 16 -25.42 13.00 -49.31
C ALA A 16 -25.78 12.31 -50.64
N CYS A 17 -26.67 11.29 -50.59
CA CYS A 17 -27.46 10.89 -51.73
C CYS A 17 -28.89 11.30 -51.54
N GLY A 18 -29.40 12.22 -52.37
CA GLY A 18 -30.78 12.62 -52.36
C GLY A 18 -31.70 11.58 -52.98
N GLY A 19 -32.90 11.44 -52.42
CA GLY A 19 -34.00 10.64 -52.95
C GLY A 19 -35.19 10.73 -52.01
N GLY A 20 -36.23 11.46 -52.38
CA GLY A 20 -37.38 11.79 -51.54
C GLY A 20 -38.25 10.62 -51.13
N GLY A 21 -38.93 10.77 -50.02
CA GLY A 21 -39.97 9.87 -49.53
C GLY A 21 -40.21 10.16 -48.04
N GLY A 22 -41.15 11.05 -47.71
CA GLY A 22 -41.50 11.33 -46.32
C GLY A 22 -42.14 10.14 -45.63
N THR A 23 -41.48 9.66 -44.58
CA THR A 23 -42.14 8.93 -43.49
C THR A 23 -41.62 9.51 -42.20
N GLY A 24 -42.52 9.90 -41.29
CA GLY A 24 -42.21 10.52 -40.03
C GLY A 24 -41.23 9.71 -39.22
N GLY A 25 -40.00 10.26 -39.06
CA GLY A 25 -39.02 9.75 -38.15
C GLY A 25 -39.54 9.98 -36.71
N GLY A 26 -39.90 8.92 -36.06
CA GLY A 26 -40.13 8.94 -34.62
C GLY A 26 -38.85 9.45 -33.91
N PRO A 27 -38.95 9.98 -32.70
CA PRO A 27 -37.81 10.39 -31.93
C PRO A 27 -36.80 9.22 -31.84
N PRO A 28 -35.48 9.48 -31.89
CA PRO A 28 -34.51 8.41 -31.74
C PRO A 28 -34.82 7.64 -30.45
N PRO A 29 -34.62 6.30 -30.45
CA PRO A 29 -34.87 5.51 -29.27
C PRO A 29 -34.10 6.09 -28.09
N PRO A 30 -34.70 6.11 -26.89
CA PRO A 30 -34.03 6.63 -25.70
C PRO A 30 -32.71 5.89 -25.52
N VAL A 31 -31.62 6.63 -25.27
CA VAL A 31 -30.33 6.06 -24.98
C VAL A 31 -30.48 5.24 -23.70
N SER A 32 -30.30 3.93 -23.80
CA SER A 32 -30.32 3.06 -22.63
C SER A 32 -29.14 3.37 -21.73
N LEU A 33 -29.39 3.87 -20.53
CA LEU A 33 -28.34 4.09 -19.53
C LEU A 33 -27.84 2.74 -18.99
N PRO A 34 -26.54 2.62 -18.63
CA PRO A 34 -26.03 1.39 -18.06
C PRO A 34 -26.69 1.09 -16.72
N SER A 35 -26.93 -0.19 -16.44
CA SER A 35 -27.47 -0.63 -15.15
C SER A 35 -26.42 -0.53 -14.06
N VAL A 36 -26.82 -0.14 -12.86
CA VAL A 36 -25.98 -0.14 -11.66
C VAL A 36 -26.41 -1.33 -10.79
N ASP A 37 -25.46 -2.20 -10.46
CA ASP A 37 -25.74 -3.28 -9.50
C ASP A 37 -25.79 -2.70 -8.08
N THR A 38 -27.00 -2.57 -7.56
CA THR A 38 -27.28 -2.12 -6.19
C THR A 38 -27.84 -3.23 -5.31
N ALA A 39 -27.71 -4.48 -5.74
CA ALA A 39 -28.21 -5.63 -4.98
C ALA A 39 -27.53 -5.70 -3.61
N PRO A 40 -28.29 -5.80 -2.52
CA PRO A 40 -27.75 -5.97 -1.17
C PRO A 40 -26.94 -7.26 -1.07
N VAL A 41 -25.82 -7.19 -0.36
CA VAL A 41 -24.98 -8.36 -0.07
C VAL A 41 -25.04 -8.63 1.44
N PRO A 42 -25.75 -9.70 1.88
CA PRO A 42 -25.76 -10.08 3.29
C PRO A 42 -24.37 -10.56 3.74
N ALA A 43 -24.04 -10.36 5.01
CA ALA A 43 -22.83 -10.91 5.58
C ALA A 43 -22.87 -12.44 5.61
N ALA A 44 -21.83 -13.09 5.09
CA ALA A 44 -21.67 -14.53 5.06
C ALA A 44 -20.18 -14.84 5.33
N ASP A 45 -19.78 -14.73 6.61
CA ASP A 45 -18.38 -14.90 7.01
C ASP A 45 -17.91 -16.34 6.78
N PRO A 46 -16.93 -16.59 5.90
CA PRO A 46 -16.37 -17.93 5.70
C PRO A 46 -15.43 -18.38 6.85
N GLY A 47 -15.24 -17.55 7.88
CA GLY A 47 -14.22 -17.74 8.90
C GLY A 47 -12.84 -17.29 8.45
N SER A 48 -11.83 -17.57 9.26
CA SER A 48 -10.43 -17.22 8.95
C SER A 48 -9.56 -18.45 8.89
N ALA A 49 -8.75 -18.58 7.85
CA ALA A 49 -7.70 -19.59 7.71
C ALA A 49 -6.40 -19.19 8.40
N LEU A 50 -6.28 -17.93 8.86
CA LEU A 50 -5.05 -17.37 9.40
C LEU A 50 -5.01 -17.38 10.93
N PRO A 51 -3.81 -17.48 11.55
CA PRO A 51 -3.66 -17.35 12.99
C PRO A 51 -4.01 -15.92 13.45
N ALA A 52 -4.40 -15.79 14.73
CA ALA A 52 -4.61 -14.47 15.31
C ALA A 52 -3.34 -13.60 15.23
N ASN A 53 -3.52 -12.31 14.92
CA ASN A 53 -2.44 -11.33 14.77
C ASN A 53 -1.48 -11.60 13.59
N TRP A 54 -1.92 -12.31 12.57
CA TRP A 54 -1.14 -12.62 11.37
C TRP A 54 -0.52 -11.38 10.71
N GLN A 55 -1.22 -10.25 10.73
CA GLN A 55 -0.79 -9.00 10.10
C GLN A 55 0.58 -8.50 10.58
N TYR A 56 0.98 -8.84 11.80
CA TYR A 56 2.27 -8.42 12.35
C TYR A 56 3.48 -9.17 11.78
N GLY A 57 3.27 -10.20 10.97
CA GLY A 57 4.36 -10.93 10.29
C GLY A 57 4.95 -10.20 9.09
N GLY A 58 4.32 -9.10 8.65
CA GLY A 58 4.71 -8.32 7.47
C GLY A 58 3.81 -8.61 6.26
N ILE A 59 3.65 -7.61 5.41
CA ILE A 59 2.75 -7.63 4.25
C ILE A 59 3.53 -7.21 3.02
N LEU A 60 3.44 -7.97 1.93
CA LEU A 60 4.03 -7.63 0.63
C LEU A 60 2.99 -6.90 -0.22
N GLU A 61 3.25 -5.67 -0.58
CA GLU A 61 2.46 -4.93 -1.55
C GLU A 61 2.80 -5.36 -2.97
N ILE A 62 1.81 -5.76 -3.74
CA ILE A 62 1.96 -6.23 -5.13
C ILE A 62 1.12 -5.39 -6.08
N TYR A 63 1.77 -4.81 -7.08
CA TYR A 63 1.16 -4.33 -8.29
C TYR A 63 1.00 -5.52 -9.26
N VAL A 64 -0.22 -6.06 -9.39
CA VAL A 64 -0.50 -7.29 -10.14
C VAL A 64 0.03 -7.20 -11.56
N ARG A 65 -0.26 -6.10 -12.26
CA ARG A 65 0.18 -5.82 -13.62
C ARG A 65 1.70 -5.91 -13.82
N GLY A 66 2.47 -5.64 -12.76
CA GLY A 66 3.93 -5.64 -12.78
C GLY A 66 4.57 -6.85 -12.10
N TYR A 67 3.83 -7.82 -11.58
CA TYR A 67 4.43 -8.86 -10.74
C TYR A 67 4.85 -10.10 -11.51
N GLN A 68 3.94 -10.78 -12.20
CA GLN A 68 4.21 -11.93 -13.06
C GLN A 68 3.12 -12.08 -14.09
N ASP A 69 3.51 -12.17 -15.36
CA ASP A 69 2.67 -12.54 -16.47
C ASP A 69 2.66 -14.07 -16.63
N SER A 70 1.48 -14.68 -16.63
CA SER A 70 1.32 -16.14 -16.72
C SER A 70 0.92 -16.62 -18.12
N ASP A 71 0.31 -15.79 -18.94
CA ASP A 71 -0.24 -16.15 -20.25
C ASP A 71 0.56 -15.61 -21.44
N GLY A 72 1.50 -14.69 -21.19
CA GLY A 72 2.45 -14.20 -22.19
C GLY A 72 1.93 -13.02 -23.01
N ASP A 73 1.00 -12.24 -22.48
CA ASP A 73 0.49 -11.02 -23.12
C ASP A 73 1.32 -9.76 -22.80
N GLY A 74 2.26 -9.85 -21.88
CA GLY A 74 3.13 -8.76 -21.41
C GLY A 74 2.59 -8.03 -20.19
N VAL A 75 1.47 -8.45 -19.64
CA VAL A 75 0.80 -7.88 -18.45
C VAL A 75 0.75 -8.94 -17.36
N GLY A 76 1.06 -8.56 -16.13
CA GLY A 76 0.94 -9.47 -14.98
C GLY A 76 -0.52 -9.71 -14.60
N ASP A 77 -0.80 -10.88 -14.04
CA ASP A 77 -2.14 -11.37 -13.77
C ASP A 77 -2.23 -12.14 -12.43
N LEU A 78 -3.45 -12.49 -11.98
CA LEU A 78 -3.68 -13.19 -10.71
C LEU A 78 -3.13 -14.63 -10.72
N ALA A 79 -3.13 -15.28 -11.89
CA ALA A 79 -2.54 -16.62 -12.02
C ALA A 79 -1.01 -16.54 -11.89
N GLY A 80 -0.38 -15.48 -12.40
CA GLY A 80 1.04 -15.18 -12.21
C GLY A 80 1.38 -14.92 -10.75
N VAL A 81 0.57 -14.14 -10.03
CA VAL A 81 0.74 -13.98 -8.56
C VAL A 81 0.63 -15.34 -7.88
N THR A 82 -0.34 -16.17 -8.27
CA THR A 82 -0.52 -17.52 -7.71
C THR A 82 0.70 -18.40 -7.95
N GLN A 83 1.34 -18.35 -9.12
CA GLN A 83 2.58 -19.09 -9.43
C GLN A 83 3.75 -18.68 -8.51
N ARG A 84 3.74 -17.45 -7.96
CA ARG A 84 4.81 -16.90 -7.12
C ARG A 84 4.55 -17.00 -5.61
N LEU A 85 3.47 -17.61 -5.17
CA LEU A 85 3.12 -17.71 -3.75
C LEU A 85 4.17 -18.43 -2.90
N ASP A 86 4.90 -19.41 -3.46
CA ASP A 86 5.99 -20.06 -2.72
C ASP A 86 7.15 -19.10 -2.45
N TYR A 87 7.50 -18.25 -3.42
CA TYR A 87 8.48 -17.19 -3.20
C TYR A 87 8.04 -16.21 -2.10
N VAL A 88 6.77 -15.81 -2.11
CA VAL A 88 6.21 -14.89 -1.09
C VAL A 88 6.24 -15.53 0.30
N ARG A 89 5.84 -16.80 0.41
CA ARG A 89 5.96 -17.57 1.66
C ARG A 89 7.40 -17.62 2.14
N ASP A 90 8.35 -17.93 1.24
CA ASP A 90 9.76 -18.10 1.55
C ASP A 90 10.49 -16.78 1.83
N LEU A 91 9.94 -15.64 1.36
CA LEU A 91 10.36 -14.31 1.81
C LEU A 91 10.08 -14.15 3.31
N GLY A 92 8.97 -14.70 3.79
CA GLY A 92 8.65 -14.73 5.20
C GLY A 92 7.60 -13.72 5.65
N VAL A 93 6.90 -13.08 4.73
CA VAL A 93 5.72 -12.26 5.04
C VAL A 93 4.50 -13.13 5.41
N SER A 94 3.49 -12.53 5.97
CA SER A 94 2.25 -13.20 6.40
C SER A 94 1.07 -12.89 5.50
N ALA A 95 1.18 -11.92 4.60
CA ALA A 95 0.11 -11.56 3.69
C ALA A 95 0.62 -10.81 2.45
N ILE A 96 -0.27 -10.69 1.48
CA ILE A 96 -0.13 -9.89 0.27
C ILE A 96 -1.20 -8.79 0.30
N TRP A 97 -0.80 -7.56 0.03
CA TRP A 97 -1.71 -6.50 -0.36
C TRP A 97 -1.65 -6.36 -1.88
N LEU A 98 -2.76 -6.57 -2.53
CA LEU A 98 -2.93 -6.33 -3.96
C LEU A 98 -3.39 -4.88 -4.19
N MET A 99 -2.63 -4.08 -4.93
CA MET A 99 -3.13 -2.83 -5.49
C MET A 99 -4.45 -3.08 -6.24
N PRO A 100 -5.26 -2.05 -6.58
CA PRO A 100 -6.61 -2.29 -7.07
C PRO A 100 -6.67 -3.31 -8.20
N ILE A 101 -7.47 -4.36 -7.99
CA ILE A 101 -7.68 -5.45 -8.96
C ILE A 101 -9.05 -5.37 -9.65
N THR A 102 -9.88 -4.42 -9.24
CA THR A 102 -11.22 -4.24 -9.80
C THR A 102 -11.14 -3.60 -11.19
N GLN A 103 -12.17 -3.82 -12.02
CA GLN A 103 -12.24 -3.22 -13.34
C GLN A 103 -12.07 -1.70 -13.25
N SER A 104 -11.19 -1.15 -14.08
CA SER A 104 -10.86 0.27 -14.06
C SER A 104 -10.90 0.88 -15.47
N GLN A 105 -11.13 2.19 -15.52
CA GLN A 105 -11.12 2.95 -16.78
C GLN A 105 -9.71 3.15 -17.33
N ASP A 106 -8.72 3.20 -16.42
CA ASP A 106 -7.32 3.47 -16.79
C ASP A 106 -6.58 2.23 -17.32
N HIS A 107 -7.05 1.03 -16.97
CA HIS A 107 -6.39 -0.23 -17.31
C HIS A 107 -4.89 -0.26 -16.93
N ASP A 108 -4.50 0.46 -15.89
CA ASP A 108 -3.12 0.56 -15.40
C ASP A 108 -3.08 0.46 -13.87
N HIS A 109 -3.22 1.59 -13.16
CA HIS A 109 -3.10 1.63 -11.69
C HIS A 109 -4.35 1.12 -10.96
N GLY A 110 -5.52 1.13 -11.60
CA GLY A 110 -6.76 0.57 -11.08
C GLY A 110 -7.60 1.49 -10.20
N TYR A 111 -7.13 2.71 -9.87
CA TYR A 111 -7.85 3.61 -8.97
C TYR A 111 -9.09 4.27 -9.60
N ALA A 112 -9.18 4.36 -10.94
CA ALA A 112 -10.39 4.80 -11.62
C ALA A 112 -11.37 3.61 -11.78
N VAL A 113 -11.99 3.17 -10.68
CA VAL A 113 -12.81 1.96 -10.64
C VAL A 113 -14.09 2.11 -11.44
N SER A 114 -14.30 1.24 -12.42
CA SER A 114 -15.52 1.20 -13.26
C SER A 114 -16.51 0.11 -12.84
N ASN A 115 -16.06 -0.95 -12.14
CA ASN A 115 -16.91 -1.97 -11.55
C ASN A 115 -16.29 -2.53 -10.26
N TYR A 116 -16.97 -2.39 -9.13
CA TYR A 116 -16.48 -2.75 -7.80
C TYR A 116 -16.59 -4.23 -7.45
N ARG A 117 -17.26 -5.04 -8.27
CA ARG A 117 -17.52 -6.47 -8.02
C ARG A 117 -16.94 -7.40 -9.08
N GLU A 118 -16.15 -6.87 -10.01
CA GLU A 118 -15.49 -7.65 -11.05
C GLU A 118 -13.99 -7.39 -11.04
N VAL A 119 -13.21 -8.39 -11.38
CA VAL A 119 -11.76 -8.31 -11.57
C VAL A 119 -11.47 -7.64 -12.92
N GLU A 120 -10.39 -6.84 -13.01
CA GLU A 120 -9.89 -6.29 -14.26
C GLU A 120 -9.60 -7.43 -15.25
N THR A 121 -10.13 -7.32 -16.45
CA THR A 121 -10.11 -8.42 -17.43
C THR A 121 -8.69 -8.89 -17.80
N GLN A 122 -7.72 -7.98 -17.80
CA GLN A 122 -6.31 -8.32 -18.02
C GLN A 122 -5.68 -9.06 -16.83
N TYR A 123 -6.32 -9.03 -15.65
CA TYR A 123 -5.82 -9.73 -14.46
C TYR A 123 -6.47 -11.10 -14.28
N GLY A 124 -7.51 -11.42 -15.05
CA GLY A 124 -8.25 -12.67 -14.99
C GLY A 124 -9.70 -12.49 -14.56
N SER A 125 -10.20 -13.40 -13.75
CA SER A 125 -11.58 -13.50 -13.34
C SER A 125 -11.75 -13.60 -11.81
N LEU A 126 -12.99 -13.54 -11.32
CA LEU A 126 -13.31 -13.83 -9.91
C LEU A 126 -12.87 -15.25 -9.51
N ALA A 127 -12.90 -16.23 -10.42
CA ALA A 127 -12.45 -17.59 -10.14
C ALA A 127 -10.91 -17.67 -9.95
N ASP A 128 -10.16 -16.83 -10.67
CA ASP A 128 -8.70 -16.73 -10.48
C ASP A 128 -8.38 -16.08 -9.14
N LEU A 129 -9.15 -15.09 -8.71
CA LEU A 129 -9.03 -14.54 -7.36
C LEU A 129 -9.38 -15.56 -6.27
N ASP A 130 -10.47 -16.30 -6.42
CA ASP A 130 -10.85 -17.36 -5.47
C ASP A 130 -9.75 -18.42 -5.37
N THR A 131 -9.12 -18.76 -6.50
CA THR A 131 -7.96 -19.66 -6.56
C THR A 131 -6.76 -19.08 -5.83
N LEU A 132 -6.43 -17.81 -6.07
CA LEU A 132 -5.33 -17.12 -5.39
C LEU A 132 -5.55 -17.10 -3.87
N VAL A 133 -6.74 -16.73 -3.39
CA VAL A 133 -7.08 -16.71 -1.96
C VAL A 133 -6.92 -18.11 -1.35
N ALA A 134 -7.48 -19.14 -1.97
CA ALA A 134 -7.38 -20.51 -1.48
C ALA A 134 -5.92 -21.00 -1.42
N GLN A 135 -5.12 -20.72 -2.46
CA GLN A 135 -3.71 -21.12 -2.53
C GLN A 135 -2.83 -20.32 -1.56
N ALA A 136 -3.14 -19.05 -1.33
CA ALA A 136 -2.47 -18.21 -0.33
C ALA A 136 -2.75 -18.74 1.09
N HIS A 137 -4.02 -19.01 1.41
CA HIS A 137 -4.42 -19.58 2.70
C HIS A 137 -3.76 -20.94 2.96
N ALA A 138 -3.64 -21.81 1.95
CA ALA A 138 -2.94 -23.11 2.08
C ALA A 138 -1.45 -22.95 2.44
N ARG A 139 -0.88 -21.76 2.24
CA ARG A 139 0.50 -21.38 2.59
C ARG A 139 0.61 -20.51 3.84
N GLY A 140 -0.52 -20.22 4.51
CA GLY A 140 -0.58 -19.33 5.66
C GLY A 140 -0.43 -17.85 5.31
N LEU A 141 -0.72 -17.47 4.06
CA LEU A 141 -0.68 -16.09 3.57
C LEU A 141 -2.09 -15.51 3.49
N GLY A 142 -2.29 -14.30 4.02
CA GLY A 142 -3.51 -13.53 3.85
C GLY A 142 -3.52 -12.74 2.55
N ILE A 143 -4.74 -12.39 2.08
CA ILE A 143 -4.94 -11.51 0.94
C ILE A 143 -5.71 -10.26 1.37
N ILE A 144 -5.11 -9.09 1.15
CA ILE A 144 -5.68 -7.77 1.39
C ILE A 144 -5.93 -7.12 0.04
N LEU A 145 -7.13 -6.57 -0.17
CA LEU A 145 -7.46 -5.81 -1.38
C LEU A 145 -7.35 -4.30 -1.11
N ASP A 146 -6.92 -3.57 -2.12
CA ASP A 146 -7.08 -2.12 -2.17
C ASP A 146 -8.53 -1.77 -2.46
N TYR A 147 -9.12 -0.87 -1.68
CA TYR A 147 -10.50 -0.45 -1.83
C TYR A 147 -10.64 1.06 -1.95
N VAL A 148 -11.08 1.52 -3.11
CA VAL A 148 -11.28 2.93 -3.43
C VAL A 148 -12.69 3.33 -3.05
N MET A 149 -12.86 4.04 -1.92
CA MET A 149 -14.16 4.47 -1.43
C MET A 149 -14.49 5.92 -1.82
N ASN A 150 -13.47 6.74 -2.04
CA ASN A 150 -13.62 8.17 -2.27
C ASN A 150 -14.27 8.52 -3.61
N HIS A 151 -13.85 7.86 -4.69
CA HIS A 151 -14.23 8.20 -6.06
C HIS A 151 -14.45 6.94 -6.91
N SER A 152 -15.05 7.12 -8.08
CA SER A 152 -15.13 6.09 -9.11
C SER A 152 -14.55 6.59 -10.43
N ALA A 153 -14.50 5.71 -11.43
CA ALA A 153 -14.28 6.12 -12.82
C ALA A 153 -15.43 7.01 -13.34
N GLN A 154 -15.12 7.90 -14.27
CA GLN A 154 -16.14 8.66 -15.02
C GLN A 154 -17.02 7.71 -15.87
N THR A 155 -16.52 6.54 -16.25
CA THR A 155 -17.27 5.49 -16.97
C THR A 155 -18.09 4.58 -16.05
N HIS A 156 -17.98 4.73 -14.72
CA HIS A 156 -18.76 3.93 -13.79
C HIS A 156 -20.28 4.11 -14.04
N PRO A 157 -21.09 3.05 -14.12
CA PRO A 157 -22.53 3.14 -14.42
C PRO A 157 -23.30 4.15 -13.57
N ALA A 158 -22.99 4.25 -12.27
CA ALA A 158 -23.64 5.23 -11.39
C ALA A 158 -23.28 6.68 -11.79
N PHE A 159 -22.02 6.97 -12.18
CA PHE A 159 -21.66 8.31 -12.61
C PHE A 159 -22.28 8.66 -13.97
N VAL A 160 -22.26 7.73 -14.92
CA VAL A 160 -22.92 7.92 -16.24
C VAL A 160 -24.41 8.25 -16.03
N ASN A 161 -25.10 7.54 -15.15
CA ASN A 161 -26.49 7.84 -14.77
C ASN A 161 -26.61 9.22 -14.10
N SER A 162 -25.77 9.48 -13.07
CA SER A 162 -25.75 10.71 -12.29
C SER A 162 -25.56 11.96 -13.15
N SER A 163 -24.69 11.88 -14.16
CA SER A 163 -24.34 12.99 -15.05
C SER A 163 -25.34 13.21 -16.18
N ASN A 164 -26.24 12.26 -16.47
CA ASN A 164 -27.17 12.32 -17.59
C ASN A 164 -28.26 13.38 -17.41
N ALA A 165 -28.71 13.65 -16.19
CA ALA A 165 -29.72 14.65 -15.87
C ALA A 165 -29.50 15.24 -14.48
N ALA A 166 -29.90 16.50 -14.29
CA ALA A 166 -29.79 17.18 -12.99
C ALA A 166 -30.68 16.59 -11.88
N SER A 167 -31.61 15.70 -12.25
CA SER A 167 -32.46 14.94 -11.30
C SER A 167 -32.64 13.52 -11.81
N ASN A 168 -32.10 12.55 -11.09
CA ASN A 168 -32.26 11.10 -11.32
C ASN A 168 -31.89 10.32 -10.04
N ALA A 169 -32.09 9.01 -10.04
CA ALA A 169 -31.86 8.13 -8.88
C ALA A 169 -30.40 8.11 -8.37
N PHE A 170 -29.44 8.45 -9.22
CA PHE A 170 -28.02 8.43 -8.91
C PHE A 170 -27.41 9.82 -8.78
N ARG A 171 -28.20 10.89 -8.96
CA ARG A 171 -27.67 12.26 -8.91
C ARG A 171 -26.90 12.53 -7.62
N ASP A 172 -27.50 12.19 -6.50
CA ASP A 172 -26.95 12.44 -5.17
C ASP A 172 -25.88 11.42 -4.74
N TRP A 173 -25.54 10.48 -5.62
CA TRP A 173 -24.43 9.55 -5.37
C TRP A 173 -23.06 10.23 -5.52
N TYR A 174 -22.98 11.35 -6.23
CA TYR A 174 -21.76 12.11 -6.48
C TYR A 174 -21.90 13.55 -5.98
N VAL A 175 -20.77 14.21 -5.79
CA VAL A 175 -20.74 15.60 -5.33
C VAL A 175 -20.94 16.54 -6.52
N TRP A 176 -22.05 17.26 -6.53
CA TRP A 176 -22.43 18.16 -7.61
C TRP A 176 -22.72 19.58 -7.13
N SER A 177 -22.48 20.57 -8.03
CA SER A 177 -22.94 21.94 -7.90
C SER A 177 -23.63 22.39 -9.18
N SER A 178 -24.68 23.21 -9.06
CA SER A 178 -25.37 23.81 -10.22
C SER A 178 -24.56 24.93 -10.88
N ALA A 179 -23.66 25.58 -10.14
CA ALA A 179 -22.76 26.62 -10.62
C ALA A 179 -21.31 26.26 -10.22
N HIS A 180 -20.33 26.82 -10.93
CA HIS A 180 -18.90 26.62 -10.60
C HIS A 180 -18.59 27.19 -9.22
N PRO A 181 -18.26 26.37 -8.22
CA PRO A 181 -17.82 26.88 -6.92
C PRO A 181 -16.42 27.49 -7.03
N THR A 182 -16.23 28.65 -6.42
CA THR A 182 -14.98 29.42 -6.47
C THR A 182 -14.19 29.28 -5.15
N GLY A 183 -12.90 29.62 -5.20
CA GLY A 183 -12.03 29.64 -4.03
C GLY A 183 -11.41 28.29 -3.68
N TRP A 184 -11.63 27.25 -4.48
CA TRP A 184 -11.03 25.93 -4.29
C TRP A 184 -9.65 25.84 -4.94
N SER A 185 -8.72 25.22 -4.22
CA SER A 185 -7.43 24.78 -4.75
C SER A 185 -6.98 23.52 -4.00
N ILE A 186 -7.03 22.36 -4.65
CA ILE A 186 -6.62 21.08 -4.10
C ILE A 186 -5.47 20.56 -4.97
N TYR A 187 -4.37 20.19 -4.33
CA TYR A 187 -3.12 19.75 -5.02
C TYR A 187 -2.66 20.76 -6.10
N GLY A 188 -2.93 22.06 -5.88
CA GLY A 188 -2.58 23.14 -6.81
C GLY A 188 -3.53 23.31 -8.01
N GLY A 189 -4.65 22.60 -8.04
CA GLY A 189 -5.66 22.66 -9.10
C GLY A 189 -7.08 22.95 -8.60
N ASP A 190 -7.94 23.37 -9.52
CA ASP A 190 -9.37 23.45 -9.29
C ASP A 190 -9.97 22.04 -9.29
N PRO A 191 -10.65 21.58 -8.22
CA PRO A 191 -11.24 20.24 -8.16
C PRO A 191 -12.57 20.12 -8.93
N TRP A 192 -13.19 21.22 -9.36
CA TRP A 192 -14.50 21.21 -10.01
C TRP A 192 -14.40 21.04 -11.53
N ARG A 193 -15.18 20.14 -12.08
CA ARG A 193 -15.20 19.80 -13.51
C ARG A 193 -16.57 20.09 -14.11
N SER A 194 -16.59 20.70 -15.28
CA SER A 194 -17.83 21.05 -16.00
C SER A 194 -18.44 19.82 -16.68
N ALA A 195 -19.76 19.69 -16.56
CA ALA A 195 -20.60 18.77 -17.32
C ALA A 195 -21.86 19.47 -17.83
N SER A 196 -22.61 18.84 -18.73
CA SER A 196 -23.85 19.43 -19.29
C SER A 196 -24.94 19.69 -18.24
N THR A 197 -24.88 19.01 -17.09
CA THR A 197 -25.89 19.08 -16.02
C THR A 197 -25.40 19.80 -14.76
N GLY A 198 -24.22 20.44 -14.79
CA GLY A 198 -23.62 21.14 -13.65
C GLY A 198 -22.12 20.88 -13.52
N TRP A 199 -21.61 21.02 -12.32
CA TRP A 199 -20.21 20.85 -11.97
C TRP A 199 -20.07 19.70 -10.99
N TYR A 200 -19.19 18.71 -11.27
CA TYR A 200 -18.88 17.62 -10.35
C TYR A 200 -17.51 17.83 -9.71
N PHE A 201 -17.37 17.31 -8.49
CA PHE A 201 -16.12 17.37 -7.75
C PHE A 201 -15.21 16.18 -8.12
N ALA A 202 -13.94 16.44 -8.46
CA ALA A 202 -12.98 15.44 -8.89
C ALA A 202 -11.54 15.99 -8.70
N PRO A 203 -11.01 15.98 -7.47
CA PRO A 203 -9.73 16.60 -7.16
C PRO A 203 -8.52 15.83 -7.71
N PHE A 204 -8.57 14.49 -7.73
CA PHE A 204 -7.46 13.66 -8.19
C PHE A 204 -7.31 13.71 -9.72
N SER A 205 -8.40 13.55 -10.44
CA SER A 205 -8.44 13.59 -11.90
C SER A 205 -9.85 13.91 -12.39
N ALA A 206 -9.97 14.57 -13.54
CA ALA A 206 -11.27 14.78 -14.18
C ALA A 206 -12.03 13.47 -14.45
N THR A 207 -11.31 12.36 -14.56
CA THR A 207 -11.89 11.02 -14.79
C THR A 207 -12.23 10.27 -13.51
N MET A 208 -12.04 10.88 -12.33
CA MET A 208 -12.28 10.28 -11.01
C MET A 208 -13.25 11.16 -10.18
N PRO A 209 -14.56 11.16 -10.50
CA PRO A 209 -15.56 11.91 -9.73
C PRO A 209 -15.74 11.34 -8.33
N ASP A 210 -15.79 12.22 -7.33
CA ASP A 210 -15.97 11.85 -5.93
C ASP A 210 -17.41 11.44 -5.63
N PHE A 211 -17.56 10.36 -4.89
CA PHE A 211 -18.83 9.95 -4.34
C PHE A 211 -19.31 10.91 -3.25
N ASN A 212 -20.60 11.16 -3.20
CA ASN A 212 -21.23 11.84 -2.08
C ASN A 212 -21.50 10.85 -0.93
N LEU A 213 -20.56 10.74 0.00
CA LEU A 213 -20.67 9.82 1.14
C LEU A 213 -21.58 10.35 2.27
N ARG A 214 -22.21 11.53 2.09
CA ARG A 214 -23.35 11.98 2.91
C ARG A 214 -24.65 11.28 2.49
N ASN A 215 -24.68 10.73 1.28
CA ASN A 215 -25.82 9.96 0.77
C ASN A 215 -25.82 8.54 1.35
N ALA A 216 -26.76 8.24 2.24
CA ALA A 216 -26.85 6.93 2.88
C ALA A 216 -26.94 5.73 1.91
N PRO A 217 -27.66 5.79 0.77
CA PRO A 217 -27.63 4.74 -0.25
C PRO A 217 -26.24 4.47 -0.82
N THR A 218 -25.40 5.50 -1.05
CA THR A 218 -24.03 5.34 -1.55
C THR A 218 -23.17 4.60 -0.52
N VAL A 219 -23.25 4.99 0.76
CA VAL A 219 -22.52 4.33 1.84
C VAL A 219 -22.98 2.88 2.02
N ALA A 220 -24.29 2.61 1.95
CA ALA A 220 -24.83 1.25 2.04
C ALA A 220 -24.30 0.37 0.91
N TRP A 221 -24.25 0.89 -0.32
CA TRP A 221 -23.72 0.20 -1.49
C TRP A 221 -22.23 -0.12 -1.34
N HIS A 222 -21.39 0.81 -0.83
CA HIS A 222 -20.00 0.51 -0.51
C HIS A 222 -19.88 -0.60 0.54
N LYS A 223 -20.71 -0.57 1.57
CA LYS A 223 -20.74 -1.63 2.59
C LYS A 223 -21.12 -3.00 2.00
N ASP A 224 -22.00 -3.04 1.01
CA ASP A 224 -22.34 -4.28 0.28
C ASP A 224 -21.18 -4.76 -0.59
N ASN A 225 -20.44 -3.87 -1.24
CA ASN A 225 -19.23 -4.23 -1.99
C ASN A 225 -18.14 -4.79 -1.06
N LEU A 226 -17.94 -4.22 0.12
CA LEU A 226 -17.01 -4.79 1.11
C LEU A 226 -17.41 -6.19 1.54
N ARG A 227 -18.71 -6.43 1.80
CA ARG A 227 -19.23 -7.78 2.11
C ARG A 227 -19.03 -8.75 0.96
N PHE A 228 -19.19 -8.30 -0.28
CA PHE A 228 -18.95 -9.13 -1.47
C PHE A 228 -17.54 -9.75 -1.46
N TRP A 229 -16.51 -8.95 -1.16
CA TRP A 229 -15.13 -9.42 -1.09
C TRP A 229 -14.84 -10.22 0.18
N LEU A 230 -15.35 -9.79 1.34
CA LEU A 230 -15.17 -10.51 2.61
C LEU A 230 -15.81 -11.90 2.56
N ASN A 231 -16.99 -12.04 1.95
CA ASN A 231 -17.67 -13.33 1.77
C ASN A 231 -16.89 -14.31 0.88
N ARG A 232 -15.97 -13.80 0.02
CA ARG A 232 -15.03 -14.60 -0.80
C ARG A 232 -13.77 -15.02 -0.05
N GLY A 233 -13.62 -14.62 1.22
CA GLY A 233 -12.48 -15.01 2.05
C GLY A 233 -11.31 -14.04 2.03
N VAL A 234 -11.47 -12.85 1.45
CA VAL A 234 -10.46 -11.78 1.53
C VAL A 234 -10.20 -11.40 2.99
N ASP A 235 -8.94 -11.30 3.40
CA ASP A 235 -8.54 -11.15 4.79
C ASP A 235 -8.49 -9.70 5.28
N GLY A 236 -8.73 -8.76 4.40
CA GLY A 236 -8.78 -7.36 4.79
C GLY A 236 -8.70 -6.38 3.63
N PHE A 237 -8.58 -5.10 3.99
CA PHE A 237 -8.50 -4.01 3.02
C PHE A 237 -7.43 -2.97 3.36
N ARG A 238 -6.82 -2.42 2.32
CA ARG A 238 -6.23 -1.08 2.35
C ARG A 238 -7.27 -0.13 1.79
N PHE A 239 -7.59 0.91 2.55
CA PHE A 239 -8.52 1.94 2.11
C PHE A 239 -7.76 3.13 1.55
N ASP A 240 -8.04 3.43 0.29
CA ASP A 240 -7.48 4.54 -0.46
C ASP A 240 -8.04 5.89 0.02
N ALA A 241 -7.16 6.91 0.09
CA ALA A 241 -7.49 8.33 0.24
C ALA A 241 -8.55 8.66 1.31
N VAL A 242 -8.55 7.96 2.47
CA VAL A 242 -9.61 8.14 3.47
C VAL A 242 -9.66 9.54 4.10
N GLY A 243 -8.60 10.32 3.95
CA GLY A 243 -8.59 11.73 4.33
C GLY A 243 -9.52 12.60 3.49
N ASN A 244 -9.90 12.16 2.30
CA ASN A 244 -10.59 12.96 1.28
C ASN A 244 -12.09 12.63 1.12
N LEU A 245 -12.66 11.77 1.98
CA LEU A 245 -14.03 11.24 1.85
C LEU A 245 -15.13 12.30 2.01
N PHE A 246 -14.84 13.44 2.64
CA PHE A 246 -15.79 14.52 2.86
C PHE A 246 -15.14 15.87 2.70
N GLU A 247 -15.79 16.75 1.93
CA GLU A 247 -15.43 18.16 1.78
C GLU A 247 -16.48 19.06 2.40
N ASN A 248 -16.04 19.92 3.34
CA ASN A 248 -16.86 20.92 4.04
C ASN A 248 -16.63 22.34 3.51
N GLY A 249 -15.84 22.49 2.45
CA GLY A 249 -15.51 23.77 1.83
C GLY A 249 -14.05 23.89 1.39
N PRO A 250 -13.65 24.99 0.74
CA PRO A 250 -12.32 25.15 0.16
C PRO A 250 -11.15 25.03 1.13
N GLY A 251 -11.37 25.34 2.42
CA GLY A 251 -10.38 25.20 3.50
C GLY A 251 -10.62 23.99 4.41
N ALA A 252 -11.55 23.10 4.08
CA ALA A 252 -11.99 21.99 4.93
C ALA A 252 -12.38 20.78 4.05
N TRP A 253 -11.42 20.27 3.29
CA TRP A 253 -11.63 19.19 2.32
C TRP A 253 -10.84 17.92 2.65
N GLU A 254 -10.04 17.94 3.72
CA GLU A 254 -9.21 16.81 4.11
C GLU A 254 -9.32 16.58 5.63
N ALA A 255 -9.30 15.34 6.06
CA ALA A 255 -9.30 14.90 7.47
C ALA A 255 -10.45 15.52 8.30
N GLN A 256 -11.66 15.58 7.72
CA GLN A 256 -12.84 16.12 8.41
C GLN A 256 -13.36 15.11 9.45
N PRO A 257 -14.08 15.56 10.49
CA PRO A 257 -14.62 14.65 11.53
C PRO A 257 -15.46 13.50 10.96
N GLU A 258 -16.17 13.73 9.86
CA GLU A 258 -16.99 12.71 9.19
C GLU A 258 -16.17 11.60 8.58
N ASN A 259 -14.93 11.87 8.13
CA ASN A 259 -14.01 10.85 7.60
C ASN A 259 -13.72 9.79 8.69
N TYR A 260 -13.36 10.24 9.90
CA TYR A 260 -13.07 9.34 11.02
C TYR A 260 -14.30 8.52 11.43
N ALA A 261 -15.48 9.16 11.49
CA ALA A 261 -16.73 8.50 11.86
C ALA A 261 -17.10 7.41 10.85
N LEU A 262 -17.02 7.71 9.55
CA LEU A 262 -17.30 6.73 8.50
C LEU A 262 -16.32 5.57 8.53
N MET A 263 -15.02 5.85 8.70
CA MET A 263 -14.02 4.78 8.78
C MET A 263 -14.18 3.93 10.04
N GLY A 264 -14.65 4.50 11.14
CA GLY A 264 -15.06 3.76 12.34
C GLY A 264 -16.22 2.79 12.08
N ASP A 265 -17.22 3.21 11.31
CA ASP A 265 -18.34 2.39 10.86
C ASP A 265 -17.89 1.26 9.92
N VAL A 266 -16.99 1.57 8.98
CA VAL A 266 -16.39 0.59 8.09
C VAL A 266 -15.56 -0.43 8.88
N ARG A 267 -14.79 0.03 9.87
CA ARG A 267 -14.04 -0.85 10.76
C ARG A 267 -14.95 -1.80 11.55
N ALA A 268 -16.09 -1.32 12.01
CA ALA A 268 -17.05 -2.15 12.70
C ALA A 268 -17.62 -3.25 11.77
N LEU A 269 -17.86 -2.92 10.48
CA LEU A 269 -18.29 -3.90 9.49
C LEU A 269 -17.19 -4.96 9.25
N VAL A 270 -15.96 -4.54 8.98
CA VAL A 270 -14.83 -5.46 8.73
C VAL A 270 -14.56 -6.33 9.97
N GLY A 271 -14.61 -5.73 11.15
CA GLY A 271 -14.46 -6.41 12.45
C GLY A 271 -15.61 -7.38 12.80
N GLY A 272 -16.72 -7.33 12.07
CA GLY A 272 -17.80 -8.32 12.15
C GLY A 272 -17.46 -9.66 11.49
N TYR A 273 -16.36 -9.72 10.72
CA TYR A 273 -15.80 -10.94 10.14
C TYR A 273 -14.58 -11.41 10.94
N ALA A 274 -14.41 -12.73 11.02
CA ALA A 274 -13.39 -13.35 11.85
C ALA A 274 -11.98 -12.98 11.37
N ASN A 275 -11.19 -12.34 12.26
CA ASN A 275 -9.75 -12.12 12.10
C ASN A 275 -9.36 -11.34 10.82
N ARG A 276 -10.15 -10.31 10.47
CA ARG A 276 -9.87 -9.42 9.33
C ARG A 276 -9.04 -8.22 9.75
N TYR A 277 -8.28 -7.69 8.81
CA TYR A 277 -7.42 -6.52 9.00
C TYR A 277 -7.83 -5.38 8.07
N MET A 278 -7.66 -4.14 8.52
CA MET A 278 -7.76 -2.96 7.66
C MET A 278 -6.64 -1.98 7.97
N VAL A 279 -6.20 -1.28 6.94
CA VAL A 279 -5.23 -0.19 7.02
C VAL A 279 -5.71 0.97 6.15
N CYS A 280 -5.49 2.19 6.62
CA CYS A 280 -5.93 3.40 5.92
C CYS A 280 -4.76 4.20 5.36
N GLU A 281 -4.94 4.73 4.16
CA GLU A 281 -4.08 5.76 3.61
C GLU A 281 -4.61 7.14 4.02
N ALA A 282 -3.87 7.83 4.87
CA ALA A 282 -4.25 9.13 5.42
C ALA A 282 -3.00 10.01 5.65
N PRO A 283 -2.37 10.55 4.58
CA PRO A 283 -1.12 11.30 4.71
C PRO A 283 -1.21 12.55 5.59
N ALA A 284 -2.38 13.21 5.63
CA ALA A 284 -2.57 14.43 6.39
C ALA A 284 -2.65 14.20 7.91
N ASP A 285 -3.20 13.06 8.36
CA ASP A 285 -3.30 12.72 9.77
C ASP A 285 -3.17 11.21 10.03
N PRO A 286 -1.98 10.63 9.84
CA PRO A 286 -1.76 9.20 10.03
C PRO A 286 -2.12 8.70 11.43
N LEU A 287 -1.80 9.46 12.47
CA LEU A 287 -2.03 9.06 13.86
C LEU A 287 -3.51 9.11 14.24
N GLY A 288 -4.25 10.12 13.78
CA GLY A 288 -5.69 10.22 14.00
C GLY A 288 -6.44 9.05 13.35
N PHE A 289 -6.12 8.69 12.12
CA PHE A 289 -6.72 7.53 11.46
C PHE A 289 -6.19 6.19 12.01
N GLY A 290 -4.95 6.14 12.49
CA GLY A 290 -4.39 4.99 13.19
C GLY A 290 -5.02 4.73 14.56
N ALA A 291 -5.78 5.68 15.10
CA ALA A 291 -6.48 5.53 16.37
C ALA A 291 -7.64 4.52 16.29
N GLY A 292 -7.95 3.91 17.44
CA GLY A 292 -8.98 2.85 17.52
C GLY A 292 -10.41 3.32 17.20
N ALA A 293 -10.69 4.63 17.23
CA ALA A 293 -11.99 5.18 16.86
C ALA A 293 -12.23 5.24 15.35
N ALA A 294 -11.16 5.28 14.54
CA ALA A 294 -11.22 5.28 13.07
C ALA A 294 -10.78 3.92 12.51
N CYS A 295 -9.65 3.88 11.80
CA CYS A 295 -9.16 2.66 11.13
C CYS A 295 -8.46 1.67 12.08
N ALA A 296 -7.93 2.12 13.21
CA ALA A 296 -7.05 1.40 14.11
C ALA A 296 -5.68 1.03 13.51
N SER A 297 -5.44 1.25 12.23
CA SER A 297 -4.15 1.18 11.55
C SER A 297 -4.15 2.14 10.36
N ALA A 298 -3.05 2.87 10.18
CA ALA A 298 -2.82 3.73 9.03
C ALA A 298 -1.33 3.72 8.67
N PHE A 299 -1.01 4.02 7.41
CA PHE A 299 0.38 4.16 6.98
C PHE A 299 1.06 5.33 7.69
N ALA A 300 2.26 5.08 8.21
CA ALA A 300 3.05 6.04 8.98
C ALA A 300 3.75 7.08 8.07
N PHE A 301 2.96 7.82 7.29
CA PHE A 301 3.49 8.90 6.44
C PHE A 301 4.28 9.93 7.27
N GLY A 302 5.36 10.46 6.70
CA GLY A 302 6.33 11.29 7.41
C GLY A 302 7.40 10.46 8.12
N HIS A 303 7.02 9.46 8.91
CA HIS A 303 7.98 8.58 9.60
C HIS A 303 8.88 7.78 8.65
N HIS A 304 8.36 7.33 7.49
CA HIS A 304 9.18 6.67 6.46
C HIS A 304 10.38 7.52 6.01
N THR A 305 10.19 8.83 5.94
CA THR A 305 11.28 9.77 5.61
C THR A 305 12.36 9.78 6.68
N ASP A 306 11.98 9.70 7.97
CA ASP A 306 12.94 9.62 9.07
C ASP A 306 13.73 8.32 9.03
N VAL A 307 13.12 7.18 8.67
CA VAL A 307 13.82 5.90 8.49
C VAL A 307 14.90 6.02 7.40
N VAL A 308 14.54 6.57 6.24
CA VAL A 308 15.47 6.75 5.12
C VAL A 308 16.59 7.74 5.48
N ASN A 309 16.28 8.85 6.14
CA ASN A 309 17.26 9.85 6.53
C ASN A 309 18.19 9.36 7.65
N ALA A 310 17.70 8.57 8.60
CA ALA A 310 18.53 7.89 9.59
C ALA A 310 19.53 6.94 8.90
N ALA A 311 19.06 6.14 7.93
CA ALA A 311 19.92 5.25 7.15
C ALA A 311 21.02 6.03 6.37
N LYS A 312 20.75 7.28 5.97
CA LYS A 312 21.75 8.19 5.39
C LYS A 312 22.75 8.73 6.44
N GLY A 313 22.58 8.41 7.73
CA GLY A 313 23.46 8.84 8.82
C GLY A 313 23.07 10.20 9.42
N GLN A 314 21.86 10.71 9.15
CA GLN A 314 21.40 11.99 9.71
C GLN A 314 20.97 11.81 11.18
N THR A 315 21.75 12.32 12.11
CA THR A 315 21.51 12.14 13.55
C THR A 315 20.20 12.75 14.04
N GLY A 316 19.72 13.83 13.42
CA GLY A 316 18.40 14.40 13.69
C GLY A 316 17.26 13.44 13.39
N ALA A 317 17.36 12.67 12.30
CA ALA A 317 16.40 11.64 11.96
C ALA A 317 16.46 10.45 12.94
N VAL A 318 17.66 10.06 13.40
CA VAL A 318 17.80 9.03 14.45
C VAL A 318 17.10 9.45 15.75
N ALA A 319 17.20 10.72 16.14
CA ALA A 319 16.48 11.27 17.29
C ALA A 319 14.95 11.29 17.05
N ALA A 320 14.50 11.61 15.82
CA ALA A 320 13.10 11.58 15.46
C ALA A 320 12.51 10.15 15.55
N LEU A 321 13.27 9.13 15.11
CA LEU A 321 12.88 7.71 15.28
C LEU A 321 12.67 7.36 16.75
N ALA A 322 13.58 7.72 17.63
CA ALA A 322 13.44 7.44 19.07
C ALA A 322 12.20 8.11 19.67
N THR A 323 11.92 9.36 19.27
CA THR A 323 10.72 10.11 19.69
C THR A 323 9.44 9.45 19.18
N TYR A 324 9.40 9.07 17.91
CA TYR A 324 8.27 8.39 17.29
C TYR A 324 7.99 7.06 18.01
N PHE A 325 9.01 6.25 18.28
CA PHE A 325 8.87 4.96 18.96
C PHE A 325 8.31 5.08 20.37
N ALA A 326 8.58 6.17 21.07
CA ALA A 326 8.08 6.40 22.43
C ALA A 326 6.57 6.73 22.47
N ALA A 327 5.98 7.18 21.36
CA ALA A 327 4.61 7.72 21.32
C ALA A 327 3.65 6.96 20.40
N VAL A 328 4.16 6.17 19.45
CA VAL A 328 3.32 5.63 18.37
C VAL A 328 2.58 4.35 18.78
N PRO A 329 1.31 4.17 18.34
CA PRO A 329 0.61 2.89 18.48
C PRO A 329 1.32 1.76 17.74
N ALA A 330 1.38 0.58 18.38
CA ALA A 330 1.97 -0.62 17.76
C ALA A 330 1.14 -1.18 16.58
N SER A 331 0.02 -0.57 16.26
CA SER A 331 -0.85 -0.93 15.14
C SER A 331 -0.57 -0.14 13.84
N MET A 332 0.31 0.87 13.87
CA MET A 332 0.64 1.65 12.67
C MET A 332 1.29 0.79 11.59
N ALA A 333 0.94 1.04 10.34
CA ALA A 333 1.59 0.41 9.19
C ALA A 333 2.88 1.14 8.85
N THR A 334 3.99 0.42 8.83
CA THR A 334 5.33 0.98 8.55
C THR A 334 5.76 0.61 7.13
N MET A 335 6.42 1.53 6.44
CA MET A 335 6.94 1.36 5.08
C MET A 335 8.13 2.28 4.87
N VAL A 336 8.85 2.15 3.77
CA VAL A 336 9.93 3.08 3.34
C VAL A 336 9.74 3.55 1.90
N SER A 337 8.92 2.86 1.13
CA SER A 337 8.44 3.24 -0.20
C SER A 337 7.13 2.49 -0.50
N ASN A 338 6.40 2.93 -1.51
CA ASN A 338 5.23 2.25 -2.04
C ASN A 338 5.08 2.53 -3.56
N HIS A 339 3.92 2.27 -4.12
CA HIS A 339 3.62 2.47 -5.53
C HIS A 339 3.45 3.94 -5.95
N ASP A 340 3.37 4.89 -5.01
CA ASP A 340 3.13 6.32 -5.25
C ASP A 340 4.37 7.16 -5.01
N SER A 341 4.70 8.01 -5.96
CA SER A 341 5.90 8.85 -5.92
C SER A 341 5.88 9.94 -4.84
N PHE A 342 4.71 10.30 -4.32
CA PHE A 342 4.63 11.22 -3.18
C PHE A 342 5.16 10.61 -1.87
N ALA A 343 5.15 9.27 -1.74
CA ALA A 343 5.80 8.56 -0.64
C ALA A 343 7.33 8.39 -0.85
N GLY A 344 7.86 8.87 -1.95
CA GLY A 344 9.27 8.79 -2.32
C GLY A 344 9.56 7.85 -3.48
N ALA A 345 10.80 7.89 -3.97
CA ALA A 345 11.28 6.93 -4.95
C ALA A 345 11.43 5.54 -4.33
N ARG A 346 11.72 4.50 -5.13
CA ARG A 346 12.12 3.19 -4.58
C ARG A 346 13.30 3.35 -3.63
N LEU A 347 13.34 2.56 -2.57
CA LEU A 347 14.35 2.69 -1.51
C LEU A 347 15.79 2.67 -2.06
N TRP A 348 16.05 1.85 -3.10
CA TRP A 348 17.34 1.82 -3.78
C TRP A 348 17.76 3.19 -4.30
N ASP A 349 16.87 3.90 -4.97
CA ASP A 349 17.13 5.21 -5.54
C ASP A 349 17.25 6.28 -4.46
N GLN A 350 16.44 6.19 -3.40
CA GLN A 350 16.53 7.11 -2.25
C GLN A 350 17.89 7.03 -1.54
N LEU A 351 18.54 5.85 -1.55
CA LEU A 351 19.80 5.60 -0.88
C LEU A 351 21.01 5.57 -1.83
N GLY A 352 20.79 5.85 -3.14
CA GLY A 352 21.84 5.91 -4.14
C GLY A 352 22.57 4.57 -4.37
N GLY A 353 21.87 3.45 -4.16
CA GLY A 353 22.43 2.12 -4.34
C GLY A 353 23.37 1.63 -3.22
N ASP A 354 23.42 2.34 -2.09
CA ASP A 354 24.26 1.95 -0.94
C ASP A 354 23.61 0.80 -0.16
N VAL A 355 24.12 -0.41 -0.35
CA VAL A 355 23.61 -1.65 0.24
C VAL A 355 23.68 -1.65 1.77
N ALA A 356 24.70 -1.04 2.37
CA ALA A 356 24.81 -1.00 3.83
C ALA A 356 23.72 -0.11 4.44
N ARG A 357 23.50 1.08 3.89
CA ARG A 357 22.40 1.97 4.27
C ARG A 357 21.03 1.34 4.00
N TYR A 358 20.92 0.61 2.90
CA TYR A 358 19.68 -0.13 2.57
C TYR A 358 19.32 -1.13 3.66
N LYS A 359 20.26 -1.95 4.10
CA LYS A 359 20.07 -2.91 5.20
C LYS A 359 19.69 -2.22 6.51
N LEU A 360 20.23 -1.05 6.82
CA LEU A 360 19.85 -0.27 8.01
C LEU A 360 18.39 0.21 7.92
N ALA A 361 17.99 0.77 6.79
CA ALA A 361 16.60 1.19 6.58
C ALA A 361 15.64 -0.01 6.71
N ALA A 362 15.95 -1.13 6.04
CA ALA A 362 15.16 -2.35 6.09
C ALA A 362 15.03 -2.88 7.52
N ALA A 363 16.14 -3.05 8.25
CA ALA A 363 16.10 -3.51 9.63
C ALA A 363 15.29 -2.59 10.54
N THR A 364 15.39 -1.26 10.34
CA THR A 364 14.67 -0.28 11.15
C THR A 364 13.17 -0.48 11.05
N TYR A 365 12.59 -0.46 9.83
CA TYR A 365 11.14 -0.55 9.70
C TYR A 365 10.58 -1.96 9.88
N LEU A 366 11.39 -3.00 9.62
CA LEU A 366 10.97 -4.40 9.82
C LEU A 366 10.97 -4.82 11.29
N LEU A 367 11.85 -4.26 12.13
CA LEU A 367 11.99 -4.64 13.55
C LEU A 367 11.30 -3.67 14.52
N GLN A 368 10.89 -2.49 14.07
CA GLN A 368 10.16 -1.52 14.89
C GLN A 368 8.73 -1.97 15.22
N PRO A 369 8.01 -1.27 16.15
CA PRO A 369 6.58 -1.47 16.36
C PRO A 369 5.79 -1.21 15.08
N GLY A 370 4.69 -1.95 14.90
CA GLY A 370 3.78 -1.75 13.78
C GLY A 370 3.70 -2.95 12.85
N VAL A 371 2.98 -2.76 11.76
CA VAL A 371 2.79 -3.74 10.70
C VAL A 371 3.66 -3.34 9.51
N PRO A 372 4.75 -4.05 9.20
CA PRO A 372 5.61 -3.67 8.10
C PRO A 372 5.00 -4.03 6.75
N PHE A 373 5.00 -3.06 5.84
CA PHE A 373 4.62 -3.21 4.43
C PHE A 373 5.87 -3.08 3.57
N ILE A 374 6.07 -4.05 2.69
CA ILE A 374 7.21 -4.15 1.77
C ILE A 374 6.67 -3.98 0.37
N TYR A 375 7.12 -2.99 -0.37
CA TYR A 375 6.74 -2.84 -1.78
C TYR A 375 7.50 -3.85 -2.64
N TYR A 376 6.82 -4.60 -3.51
CA TYR A 376 7.44 -5.67 -4.31
C TYR A 376 8.73 -5.19 -5.02
N GLY A 377 9.75 -6.02 -5.00
CA GLY A 377 11.08 -5.71 -5.51
C GLY A 377 11.96 -4.90 -4.55
N GLU A 378 11.40 -4.40 -3.43
CA GLU A 378 12.21 -3.78 -2.38
C GLU A 378 13.13 -4.80 -1.74
N GLU A 379 12.67 -6.04 -1.57
CA GLU A 379 13.44 -7.14 -0.99
C GLU A 379 14.70 -7.52 -1.78
N ILE A 380 14.77 -7.11 -3.06
CA ILE A 380 15.94 -7.30 -3.93
C ILE A 380 16.59 -5.97 -4.36
N GLY A 381 16.19 -4.85 -3.76
CA GLY A 381 16.75 -3.54 -4.09
C GLY A 381 16.46 -3.07 -5.52
N MET A 382 15.27 -3.34 -6.06
CA MET A 382 14.87 -2.79 -7.37
C MET A 382 14.91 -1.27 -7.36
N SER A 383 15.47 -0.66 -8.43
CA SER A 383 15.35 0.77 -8.73
C SER A 383 14.10 1.06 -9.57
N GLY A 384 13.77 2.33 -9.72
CA GLY A 384 12.80 2.78 -10.72
C GLY A 384 13.31 2.61 -12.15
N ALA A 385 12.42 2.77 -13.13
CA ALA A 385 12.80 2.79 -14.55
C ALA A 385 13.40 4.16 -14.91
N ALA A 386 14.61 4.17 -15.44
CA ALA A 386 15.33 5.41 -15.79
C ALA A 386 14.66 6.23 -16.92
N SER A 387 13.83 5.59 -17.73
CA SER A 387 13.14 6.21 -18.88
C SER A 387 11.76 6.78 -18.52
N LEU A 388 11.30 6.61 -17.27
CA LEU A 388 9.97 7.01 -16.81
C LEU A 388 10.07 8.02 -15.65
N SER A 389 8.95 8.62 -15.30
CA SER A 389 8.85 9.58 -14.19
C SER A 389 7.57 9.37 -13.39
N GLY A 390 7.48 9.96 -12.21
CA GLY A 390 6.35 9.82 -11.31
C GLY A 390 6.10 8.35 -10.94
N ASP A 391 4.86 8.00 -10.71
CA ASP A 391 4.47 6.65 -10.29
C ASP A 391 4.83 5.57 -11.31
N ALA A 392 4.76 5.89 -12.61
CA ALA A 392 5.13 4.94 -13.66
C ALA A 392 6.57 4.43 -13.53
N ALA A 393 7.49 5.26 -13.02
CA ALA A 393 8.88 4.85 -12.77
C ALA A 393 8.99 3.82 -11.64
N LEU A 394 8.07 3.83 -10.68
CA LEU A 394 8.07 2.93 -9.52
C LEU A 394 7.39 1.59 -9.84
N ARG A 395 6.42 1.60 -10.76
CA ARG A 395 5.53 0.47 -11.08
C ARG A 395 6.08 -0.36 -12.25
N THR A 396 7.36 -0.75 -12.15
CA THR A 396 8.07 -1.54 -13.18
C THR A 396 7.79 -3.04 -13.04
N PRO A 397 7.94 -3.83 -14.13
CA PRO A 397 7.93 -5.29 -14.02
C PRO A 397 8.93 -5.82 -13.00
N MET A 398 8.53 -6.82 -12.21
CA MET A 398 9.38 -7.48 -11.20
C MET A 398 10.60 -8.12 -11.85
N SER A 399 11.75 -7.93 -11.23
CA SER A 399 13.03 -8.49 -11.71
C SER A 399 13.25 -9.89 -11.14
N TRP A 400 12.73 -10.92 -11.83
CA TRP A 400 12.95 -12.32 -11.45
C TRP A 400 14.31 -12.84 -11.86
N THR A 401 14.80 -12.40 -13.03
CA THR A 401 16.08 -12.83 -13.60
C THR A 401 16.82 -11.66 -14.24
N ALA A 402 18.09 -11.86 -14.59
CA ALA A 402 18.91 -10.89 -15.31
C ALA A 402 18.59 -10.80 -16.81
N ASN A 403 17.51 -11.41 -17.30
CA ASN A 403 17.15 -11.35 -18.74
C ASN A 403 16.85 -9.89 -19.17
N PRO A 404 17.62 -9.30 -20.08
CA PRO A 404 17.46 -7.89 -20.44
C PRO A 404 16.18 -7.61 -21.24
N ALA A 405 15.53 -8.63 -21.81
CA ALA A 405 14.32 -8.45 -22.59
C ALA A 405 13.06 -8.31 -21.72
N ASN A 406 12.99 -9.05 -20.61
CA ASN A 406 11.76 -9.17 -19.83
C ASN A 406 11.98 -9.42 -18.33
N ALA A 407 13.23 -9.46 -17.87
CA ALA A 407 13.60 -9.74 -16.47
C ALA A 407 12.97 -11.03 -15.90
N GLY A 408 12.50 -11.97 -16.73
CA GLY A 408 11.78 -13.18 -16.31
C GLY A 408 10.34 -12.93 -15.88
N PHE A 409 9.84 -11.71 -16.07
CA PHE A 409 8.48 -11.30 -15.74
C PHE A 409 7.44 -11.90 -16.69
N SER A 410 7.77 -11.97 -17.98
CA SER A 410 6.89 -12.40 -19.07
C SER A 410 7.65 -13.23 -20.09
N SER A 411 6.94 -13.97 -20.94
CA SER A 411 7.47 -14.54 -22.17
C SER A 411 7.41 -13.55 -23.34
N ALA A 412 6.58 -12.50 -23.25
CA ALA A 412 6.46 -11.42 -24.23
C ALA A 412 7.23 -10.16 -23.80
N THR A 413 7.09 -9.08 -24.58
CA THR A 413 7.57 -7.75 -24.21
C THR A 413 6.72 -7.21 -23.08
N PRO A 414 7.30 -6.83 -21.91
CA PRO A 414 6.55 -6.27 -20.81
C PRO A 414 5.81 -4.97 -21.19
N PHE A 415 4.65 -4.74 -20.59
CA PHE A 415 3.82 -3.55 -20.77
C PHE A 415 4.54 -2.23 -20.48
N ARG A 416 5.64 -2.29 -19.73
CA ARG A 416 6.40 -1.12 -19.27
C ARG A 416 7.90 -1.44 -19.22
N ALA A 417 8.72 -0.38 -19.22
CA ALA A 417 10.17 -0.49 -19.09
C ALA A 417 10.57 -1.21 -17.78
N LEU A 418 11.62 -2.00 -17.87
CA LEU A 418 12.19 -2.69 -16.71
C LEU A 418 12.85 -1.71 -15.73
N SER A 419 13.04 -2.16 -14.51
CA SER A 419 13.91 -1.51 -13.51
C SER A 419 15.30 -1.24 -14.09
N ALA A 420 15.89 -0.07 -13.79
CA ALA A 420 17.19 0.32 -14.34
C ALA A 420 18.33 -0.61 -13.90
N ASN A 421 18.17 -1.32 -12.79
CA ASN A 421 19.16 -2.25 -12.25
C ASN A 421 18.75 -3.73 -12.34
N ALA A 422 17.79 -4.10 -13.20
CA ALA A 422 17.30 -5.47 -13.32
C ALA A 422 18.40 -6.50 -13.65
N ALA A 423 19.45 -6.10 -14.35
CA ALA A 423 20.58 -6.97 -14.66
C ALA A 423 21.38 -7.43 -13.44
N THR A 424 21.39 -6.64 -12.36
CA THR A 424 22.17 -6.92 -11.13
C THR A 424 21.26 -7.27 -9.94
N ASN A 425 20.14 -6.57 -9.80
CA ASN A 425 19.20 -6.70 -8.71
C ASN A 425 17.98 -7.50 -9.17
N ASN A 426 18.06 -8.82 -9.01
CA ASN A 426 16.99 -9.75 -9.39
C ASN A 426 17.02 -10.99 -8.51
N VAL A 427 15.89 -11.67 -8.41
CA VAL A 427 15.71 -12.81 -7.52
C VAL A 427 16.71 -13.93 -7.79
N ALA A 428 16.92 -14.28 -9.06
CA ALA A 428 17.82 -15.39 -9.43
C ALA A 428 19.28 -15.14 -9.03
N THR A 429 19.73 -13.89 -9.14
CA THR A 429 21.09 -13.50 -8.73
C THR A 429 21.25 -13.51 -7.21
N GLU A 430 20.24 -13.02 -6.47
CA GLU A 430 20.35 -12.81 -5.04
C GLU A 430 20.02 -14.05 -4.20
N GLN A 431 19.22 -14.98 -4.73
CA GLN A 431 18.74 -16.14 -3.99
C GLN A 431 19.87 -17.00 -3.40
N GLY A 432 20.98 -17.15 -4.12
CA GLY A 432 22.13 -17.95 -3.71
C GLY A 432 23.20 -17.20 -2.89
N ASP A 433 23.13 -15.89 -2.78
CA ASP A 433 24.09 -15.08 -2.03
C ASP A 433 23.59 -14.78 -0.61
N PRO A 434 24.20 -15.37 0.46
CA PRO A 434 23.77 -15.12 1.83
C PRO A 434 23.91 -13.64 2.26
N ASN A 435 24.69 -12.83 1.56
CA ASN A 435 24.90 -11.42 1.85
C ASN A 435 23.96 -10.49 1.06
N ALA A 436 23.20 -11.02 0.09
CA ALA A 436 22.27 -10.25 -0.72
C ALA A 436 21.13 -9.65 0.11
N LEU A 437 20.45 -8.65 -0.46
CA LEU A 437 19.31 -7.98 0.18
C LEU A 437 18.16 -8.95 0.42
N LEU A 438 17.84 -9.81 -0.54
CA LEU A 438 16.78 -10.82 -0.39
C LEU A 438 16.97 -11.69 0.87
N ASN A 439 18.17 -12.19 1.09
CA ASN A 439 18.44 -13.04 2.25
C ASN A 439 18.54 -12.23 3.55
N PHE A 440 18.88 -10.95 3.48
CA PHE A 440 18.78 -10.04 4.61
C PHE A 440 17.32 -9.78 5.01
N TYR A 441 16.42 -9.50 4.06
CA TYR A 441 14.98 -9.35 4.33
C TYR A 441 14.39 -10.62 4.95
N ARG A 442 14.71 -11.79 4.38
CA ARG A 442 14.31 -13.10 4.95
C ARG A 442 14.76 -13.25 6.40
N SER A 443 15.99 -12.84 6.71
CA SER A 443 16.54 -12.92 8.07
C SER A 443 15.82 -12.00 9.05
N MET A 444 15.54 -10.74 8.66
CA MET A 444 14.80 -9.80 9.51
C MET A 444 13.36 -10.25 9.75
N LEU A 445 12.69 -10.74 8.72
CA LEU A 445 11.33 -11.31 8.84
C LEU A 445 11.32 -12.60 9.67
N ALA A 446 12.36 -13.44 9.55
CA ALA A 446 12.51 -14.62 10.39
C ALA A 446 12.70 -14.27 11.87
N LEU A 447 13.54 -13.28 12.20
CA LEU A 447 13.68 -12.76 13.56
C LEU A 447 12.34 -12.24 14.10
N ARG A 448 11.61 -11.46 13.30
CA ARG A 448 10.29 -10.94 13.68
C ARG A 448 9.27 -12.04 13.96
N ARG A 449 9.28 -13.12 13.18
CA ARG A 449 8.40 -14.29 13.40
C ARG A 449 8.81 -15.14 14.60
N ALA A 450 10.12 -15.28 14.81
CA ALA A 450 10.66 -16.08 15.91
C ALA A 450 10.41 -15.45 17.28
N HIS A 451 10.39 -14.11 17.34
CA HIS A 451 10.26 -13.37 18.58
C HIS A 451 8.96 -12.54 18.59
N ALA A 452 7.98 -13.01 19.35
CA ALA A 452 6.67 -12.35 19.45
C ALA A 452 6.77 -10.92 20.01
N SER A 453 7.79 -10.63 20.82
CA SER A 453 8.09 -9.28 21.30
C SER A 453 8.46 -8.34 20.15
N LEU A 454 9.25 -8.76 19.15
CA LEU A 454 9.53 -7.95 17.95
C LEU A 454 8.26 -7.68 17.13
N ALA A 455 7.41 -8.69 16.97
CA ALA A 455 6.19 -8.55 16.18
C ALA A 455 5.18 -7.62 16.84
N ARG A 456 4.85 -7.80 18.13
CA ARG A 456 3.70 -7.17 18.83
C ARG A 456 4.00 -6.70 20.24
N GLY A 457 5.24 -6.74 20.70
CA GLY A 457 5.59 -6.26 22.04
C GLY A 457 5.39 -4.75 22.18
N SER A 458 5.24 -4.29 23.42
CA SER A 458 5.35 -2.87 23.75
C SER A 458 6.74 -2.35 23.39
N MET A 459 6.82 -1.05 23.18
CA MET A 459 8.08 -0.34 22.99
C MET A 459 8.53 0.25 24.32
N ASP A 460 9.75 -0.07 24.73
CA ASP A 460 10.30 0.45 25.99
C ASP A 460 11.71 1.01 25.76
N GLY A 461 12.01 2.16 26.38
CA GLY A 461 13.36 2.71 26.46
C GLY A 461 13.99 3.04 25.10
N ALA A 462 13.19 3.54 24.14
CA ALA A 462 13.75 4.05 22.89
C ALA A 462 14.69 5.23 23.18
N SER A 463 15.92 5.17 22.67
CA SER A 463 16.96 6.17 22.91
C SER A 463 17.81 6.35 21.65
N ALA A 464 18.18 7.60 21.39
CA ALA A 464 19.11 7.98 20.34
C ALA A 464 20.35 8.67 20.96
N SER A 465 21.54 8.21 20.59
CA SER A 465 22.82 8.83 20.96
C SER A 465 23.67 9.01 19.70
N GLY A 466 23.71 10.23 19.17
CA GLY A 466 24.33 10.50 17.88
C GLY A 466 23.68 9.66 16.77
N ALA A 467 24.47 8.81 16.13
CA ALA A 467 23.99 7.92 15.06
C ALA A 467 23.49 6.54 15.57
N VAL A 468 23.42 6.31 16.87
CA VAL A 468 22.98 5.03 17.44
C VAL A 468 21.58 5.15 17.99
N LEU A 469 20.69 4.27 17.51
CA LEU A 469 19.34 4.04 18.03
C LEU A 469 19.34 2.74 18.83
N SER A 470 18.72 2.74 20.00
CA SER A 470 18.49 1.53 20.78
C SER A 470 17.07 1.51 21.37
N TYR A 471 16.46 0.32 21.45
CA TYR A 471 15.13 0.16 22.04
C TYR A 471 14.88 -1.29 22.47
N ARG A 472 13.91 -1.47 23.35
CA ARG A 472 13.43 -2.78 23.79
C ARG A 472 12.00 -3.01 23.31
N ARG A 473 11.72 -4.28 23.05
CA ARG A 473 10.36 -4.75 22.78
C ARG A 473 10.01 -5.82 23.81
N THR A 474 8.88 -5.66 24.49
CA THR A 474 8.47 -6.57 25.58
C THR A 474 7.08 -7.14 25.33
N LEU A 475 6.95 -8.47 25.39
CA LEU A 475 5.67 -9.17 25.35
C LEU A 475 5.64 -10.26 26.42
N GLY A 476 4.90 -10.04 27.51
CA GLY A 476 4.92 -10.95 28.66
C GLY A 476 6.33 -11.08 29.24
N ALA A 477 6.86 -12.30 29.28
CA ALA A 477 8.22 -12.57 29.76
C ALA A 477 9.30 -12.37 28.68
N GLU A 478 8.93 -12.38 27.41
CA GLU A 478 9.88 -12.22 26.31
C GLU A 478 10.27 -10.75 26.14
N GLN A 479 11.58 -10.51 26.07
CA GLN A 479 12.13 -9.18 25.84
C GLN A 479 13.24 -9.24 24.80
N THR A 480 13.12 -8.46 23.73
CA THR A 480 14.17 -8.26 22.73
C THR A 480 14.74 -6.86 22.85
N LEU A 481 16.05 -6.74 22.59
CA LEU A 481 16.79 -5.49 22.52
C LEU A 481 17.30 -5.33 21.09
N VAL A 482 17.07 -4.16 20.51
CA VAL A 482 17.53 -3.81 19.16
C VAL A 482 18.44 -2.59 19.25
N ILE A 483 19.59 -2.64 18.61
CA ILE A 483 20.55 -1.54 18.49
C ILE A 483 20.88 -1.36 17.03
N VAL A 484 20.77 -0.13 16.52
CA VAL A 484 21.11 0.21 15.13
C VAL A 484 22.15 1.33 15.16
N ASN A 485 23.33 1.08 14.61
CA ASN A 485 24.35 2.10 14.40
C ASN A 485 24.32 2.53 12.93
N TYR A 486 23.82 3.72 12.66
CA TYR A 486 23.77 4.34 11.32
C TYR A 486 25.09 5.05 10.95
N GLY A 487 26.01 5.19 11.91
CA GLY A 487 27.27 5.88 11.71
C GLY A 487 28.30 5.06 10.94
N SER A 488 29.28 5.74 10.35
CA SER A 488 30.40 5.14 9.62
C SER A 488 31.55 4.66 10.51
N ALA A 489 31.43 4.78 11.83
CA ALA A 489 32.37 4.29 12.83
C ALA A 489 31.66 3.47 13.90
N SER A 490 32.38 2.58 14.57
CA SER A 490 31.88 1.88 15.75
C SER A 490 31.55 2.87 16.86
N ALA A 491 30.44 2.64 17.56
CA ALA A 491 29.96 3.51 18.63
C ALA A 491 29.39 2.69 19.81
N ALA A 492 29.52 3.22 21.01
CA ALA A 492 28.92 2.59 22.19
C ALA A 492 27.43 2.95 22.30
N ALA A 493 26.60 1.94 22.49
CA ALA A 493 25.22 2.07 22.92
C ALA A 493 25.16 1.90 24.43
N SER A 494 24.81 2.96 25.16
CA SER A 494 24.54 2.89 26.60
C SER A 494 23.08 2.51 26.80
N LEU A 495 22.84 1.44 27.51
CA LEU A 495 21.52 0.86 27.76
C LEU A 495 21.17 1.00 29.24
N SER A 496 19.93 1.33 29.56
CA SER A 496 19.46 1.43 30.93
C SER A 496 18.07 0.80 31.08
N GLY A 497 17.67 0.52 32.33
CA GLY A 497 16.38 -0.06 32.64
C GLY A 497 16.21 -1.48 32.10
N LEU A 498 17.28 -2.20 31.86
CA LEU A 498 17.28 -3.64 31.57
C LEU A 498 16.90 -4.42 32.83
N THR A 499 16.51 -5.69 32.68
CA THR A 499 16.34 -6.56 33.83
C THR A 499 17.70 -6.74 34.52
N ALA A 500 17.79 -6.40 35.81
CA ALA A 500 19.02 -6.46 36.60
C ALA A 500 19.64 -7.88 36.55
N ASN A 501 20.92 -7.97 36.31
CA ASN A 501 21.71 -9.19 36.19
C ASN A 501 21.26 -10.17 35.09
N ALA A 502 20.33 -9.75 34.18
CA ALA A 502 19.87 -10.61 33.10
C ALA A 502 20.90 -10.68 31.97
N SER A 503 21.00 -11.85 31.36
CA SER A 503 21.74 -12.04 30.11
C SER A 503 20.82 -11.84 28.91
N TYR A 504 21.34 -11.19 27.86
CA TYR A 504 20.70 -10.96 26.58
C TYR A 504 21.53 -11.66 25.51
N LEU A 505 20.98 -12.76 24.98
CA LEU A 505 21.64 -13.64 24.04
C LEU A 505 21.59 -13.04 22.63
N ALA A 506 22.71 -13.00 21.94
CA ALA A 506 22.80 -12.48 20.58
C ALA A 506 21.96 -13.31 19.60
N GLN A 507 21.09 -12.66 18.86
CA GLN A 507 20.24 -13.26 17.83
C GLN A 507 20.69 -12.85 16.42
N TRP A 508 21.28 -11.64 16.29
CA TRP A 508 21.75 -11.09 15.02
C TRP A 508 22.83 -9.98 15.23
N PRO A 509 23.86 -9.93 14.35
CA PRO A 509 24.30 -10.98 13.43
C PRO A 509 24.98 -12.15 14.18
N SER A 510 25.31 -13.22 13.46
CA SER A 510 26.09 -14.32 14.05
C SER A 510 27.50 -13.85 14.48
N GLY A 511 28.03 -14.41 15.57
CA GLY A 511 29.36 -14.09 16.07
C GLY A 511 29.45 -12.87 16.98
N VAL A 512 28.35 -12.21 17.26
CA VAL A 512 28.26 -11.16 18.31
C VAL A 512 28.16 -11.86 19.68
N GLY A 513 28.87 -11.32 20.68
CA GLY A 513 28.82 -11.82 22.06
C GLY A 513 27.54 -11.38 22.77
N ASP A 514 27.14 -12.17 23.76
CA ASP A 514 25.99 -11.86 24.62
C ASP A 514 26.23 -10.61 25.48
N VAL A 515 25.17 -9.99 25.93
CA VAL A 515 25.19 -8.80 26.79
C VAL A 515 24.63 -9.17 28.17
N THR A 516 25.32 -8.79 29.24
CA THR A 516 24.83 -8.96 30.61
C THR A 516 24.59 -7.59 31.24
N ALA A 517 23.39 -7.39 31.75
CA ALA A 517 23.04 -6.19 32.49
C ALA A 517 23.67 -6.20 33.90
N SER A 518 24.05 -5.04 34.39
CA SER A 518 24.52 -4.85 35.76
C SER A 518 23.41 -5.06 36.77
N GLY A 519 23.75 -5.04 38.06
CA GLY A 519 22.76 -5.06 39.14
C GLY A 519 21.83 -3.83 39.18
N SER A 520 22.20 -2.72 38.54
CA SER A 520 21.35 -1.53 38.30
C SER A 520 20.51 -1.62 37.03
N GLY A 521 20.67 -2.66 36.23
CA GLY A 521 19.99 -2.80 34.93
C GLY A 521 20.61 -1.97 33.80
N ASP A 522 21.91 -1.67 33.89
CA ASP A 522 22.64 -0.95 32.86
C ASP A 522 23.56 -1.89 32.08
N ALA A 523 23.81 -1.60 30.82
CA ALA A 523 24.79 -2.28 30.00
C ALA A 523 25.40 -1.31 28.96
N SER A 524 26.54 -1.69 28.40
CA SER A 524 27.14 -1.00 27.27
C SER A 524 27.50 -2.00 26.18
N VAL A 525 27.12 -1.68 24.96
CA VAL A 525 27.37 -2.53 23.78
C VAL A 525 28.10 -1.70 22.73
N VAL A 526 29.22 -2.19 22.21
CA VAL A 526 29.87 -1.56 21.07
C VAL A 526 29.18 -2.07 19.80
N ALA A 527 28.47 -1.18 19.12
CA ALA A 527 27.85 -1.46 17.82
C ALA A 527 28.85 -1.09 16.71
N PRO A 528 29.27 -2.03 15.86
CA PRO A 528 30.11 -1.73 14.69
C PRO A 528 29.46 -0.70 13.77
N ALA A 529 30.25 -0.10 12.89
CA ALA A 529 29.74 0.84 11.88
C ALA A 529 28.64 0.17 11.03
N GLN A 530 27.59 0.91 10.73
CA GLN A 530 26.50 0.51 9.82
C GLN A 530 25.96 -0.90 10.11
N THR A 531 25.63 -1.16 11.37
CA THR A 531 25.24 -2.50 11.84
C THR A 531 23.94 -2.45 12.65
N VAL A 532 23.15 -3.49 12.53
CA VAL A 532 22.02 -3.79 13.43
C VAL A 532 22.39 -4.97 14.33
N LEU A 533 22.08 -4.85 15.62
CA LEU A 533 22.26 -5.91 16.61
C LEU A 533 20.90 -6.23 17.24
N VAL A 534 20.62 -7.52 17.40
CA VAL A 534 19.39 -8.00 18.05
C VAL A 534 19.77 -9.01 19.13
N PHE A 535 19.21 -8.81 20.31
CA PHE A 535 19.41 -9.68 21.46
C PHE A 535 18.07 -10.11 22.06
N LEU A 536 18.02 -11.33 22.60
CA LEU A 536 16.88 -11.86 23.33
C LEU A 536 17.27 -12.08 24.79
N ARG A 537 16.46 -11.59 25.73
CA ARG A 537 16.68 -11.88 27.14
C ARG A 537 16.59 -13.38 27.38
N ALA A 538 17.60 -13.94 28.04
CA ALA A 538 17.56 -15.32 28.50
C ALA A 538 16.37 -15.56 29.45
N PRO A 539 15.76 -16.75 29.43
CA PRO A 539 14.63 -17.10 30.28
C PRO A 539 14.88 -16.88 31.76
#